data_f866a6a38a25d67751916cf63264b3d2
#
_entry.id   f866a6a38a25d67751916cf63264b3d2
#
_cell.length_a   1.000
_cell.length_b   1.000
_cell.length_c   1.000
_cell.angle_alpha   90.00
_cell.angle_beta   90.00
_cell.angle_gamma   90.00
#
_symmetry.space_group_name_H-M   'P 1'
#
loop_
_entity.id
_entity.type
_entity.pdbx_description
1 polymer ?
#
loop_
_entity_poly.entity_id
_entity_poly.type
_entity_poly.pdbx_seq_one_letter_code
_entity_poly.pdbx_strand_id
1 'polypeptide(L)'
;MAEEIHGFRYRDSRDLTGFIDGTENPKGKARAVAALIGEEDRPFAGGSYVAVQRYVNDLERWRRLDDREQEQIIGRTKRGSVELPKKIKPQTAHISRVVIEQDGAELQILRQSYPWGTVCEAGLYFAAYTKSLDAFDLMLARMMGTTGDGLHDRLMEFSRAVTGATFFMPSLESISSLKQ
;
A
#
# COMPACT_ATOMS: atom_id res chain seq x y z
N MET A 1 3.09 25.86 -3.56
CA MET A 1 1.62 25.91 -3.54
C MET A 1 1.16 24.58 -2.96
N ALA A 2 0.33 24.58 -1.92
CA ALA A 2 -0.24 23.33 -1.39
C ALA A 2 -1.33 22.84 -2.34
N GLU A 3 -1.31 21.55 -2.68
CA GLU A 3 -2.35 20.91 -3.46
C GLU A 3 -3.31 20.21 -2.49
N GLU A 4 -4.61 20.40 -2.65
CA GLU A 4 -5.64 19.74 -1.89
C GLU A 4 -6.19 18.55 -2.68
N ILE A 5 -6.23 17.37 -2.05
CA ILE A 5 -6.76 16.15 -2.65
C ILE A 5 -7.94 15.68 -1.84
N HIS A 6 -9.10 15.60 -2.49
CA HIS A 6 -10.32 15.11 -1.87
C HIS A 6 -10.41 13.58 -1.99
N GLY A 7 -10.17 12.90 -0.86
CA GLY A 7 -10.43 11.47 -0.72
C GLY A 7 -11.90 11.22 -0.36
N PHE A 8 -12.40 10.05 -0.71
CA PHE A 8 -13.77 9.64 -0.40
C PHE A 8 -13.86 8.15 -0.07
N ARG A 9 -14.93 7.75 0.59
CA ARG A 9 -15.24 6.33 0.80
C ARG A 9 -16.03 5.80 -0.38
N TYR A 10 -15.54 4.71 -0.96
CA TYR A 10 -16.19 4.03 -2.09
C TYR A 10 -16.57 2.60 -1.67
N ARG A 11 -17.78 2.16 -2.04
CA ARG A 11 -18.37 0.80 -1.94
C ARG A 11 -17.65 -0.16 -1.00
N ASP A 12 -18.07 -0.32 0.23
CA ASP A 12 -17.59 -1.33 1.18
C ASP A 12 -16.06 -1.38 1.36
N SER A 13 -15.40 -0.21 1.39
CA SER A 13 -13.94 -0.07 1.48
C SER A 13 -13.18 -0.59 0.27
N ARG A 14 -13.81 -0.60 -0.91
CA ARG A 14 -13.13 -0.87 -2.19
C ARG A 14 -12.44 0.37 -2.70
N ASP A 15 -11.39 0.16 -3.44
CA ASP A 15 -10.83 1.19 -4.30
C ASP A 15 -11.58 1.26 -5.64
N LEU A 16 -11.14 2.14 -6.54
CA LEU A 16 -11.79 2.34 -7.83
C LEU A 16 -11.54 1.21 -8.84
N THR A 17 -10.61 0.29 -8.56
CA THR A 17 -10.42 -0.95 -9.32
C THR A 17 -11.49 -1.98 -9.00
N GLY A 18 -12.24 -1.77 -7.92
CA GLY A 18 -13.30 -2.65 -7.44
C GLY A 18 -12.82 -3.69 -6.42
N PHE A 19 -11.56 -3.68 -6.02
CA PHE A 19 -11.02 -4.58 -4.99
C PHE A 19 -11.04 -3.91 -3.61
N ILE A 20 -11.10 -4.73 -2.55
CA ILE A 20 -11.06 -4.24 -1.16
C ILE A 20 -9.62 -3.91 -0.80
N ASP A 21 -9.33 -2.67 -0.41
CA ASP A 21 -8.02 -2.30 0.12
C ASP A 21 -7.90 -2.61 1.62
N GLY A 22 -6.67 -2.85 2.06
CA GLY A 22 -6.35 -3.05 3.47
C GLY A 22 -6.76 -4.41 4.06
N THR A 23 -7.13 -5.41 3.25
CA THR A 23 -7.47 -6.76 3.75
C THR A 23 -6.31 -7.43 4.51
N GLU A 24 -5.07 -7.17 4.09
CA GLU A 24 -3.85 -7.69 4.72
C GLU A 24 -3.26 -6.73 5.76
N ASN A 25 -3.96 -5.69 6.14
CA ASN A 25 -3.51 -4.85 7.24
C ASN A 25 -3.42 -5.65 8.55
N PRO A 26 -2.34 -5.50 9.32
CA PRO A 26 -2.22 -6.10 10.64
C PRO A 26 -3.41 -5.69 11.53
N LYS A 27 -3.84 -6.60 12.41
CA LYS A 27 -5.00 -6.41 13.28
C LYS A 27 -4.60 -6.34 14.75
N GLY A 28 -5.44 -5.69 15.56
CA GLY A 28 -5.22 -5.59 16.99
C GLY A 28 -3.84 -5.01 17.33
N LYS A 29 -3.13 -5.64 18.23
CA LYS A 29 -1.78 -5.20 18.69
C LYS A 29 -0.72 -5.25 17.57
N ALA A 30 -0.88 -6.12 16.58
CA ALA A 30 0.06 -6.21 15.45
C ALA A 30 0.11 -4.90 14.62
N ARG A 31 -0.92 -4.06 14.67
CA ARG A 31 -0.91 -2.74 14.02
C ARG A 31 0.20 -1.83 14.56
N ALA A 32 0.31 -1.78 15.89
CA ALA A 32 1.37 -1.00 16.54
C ALA A 32 2.76 -1.57 16.24
N VAL A 33 2.90 -2.90 16.25
CA VAL A 33 4.18 -3.58 15.95
C VAL A 33 4.66 -3.31 14.52
N ALA A 34 3.74 -3.21 13.56
CA ALA A 34 4.07 -2.91 12.16
C ALA A 34 4.39 -1.43 11.92
N ALA A 35 3.65 -0.54 12.61
CA ALA A 35 3.67 0.88 12.31
C ALA A 35 4.60 1.71 13.19
N LEU A 36 4.77 1.33 14.47
CA LEU A 36 5.51 2.16 15.44
C LEU A 36 6.93 1.64 15.64
N ILE A 37 7.86 2.57 15.71
CA ILE A 37 9.24 2.35 16.11
C ILE A 37 9.27 1.92 17.58
N GLY A 38 10.00 0.86 17.87
CA GLY A 38 10.17 0.30 19.21
C GLY A 38 11.54 0.62 19.80
N GLU A 39 12.05 -0.34 20.60
CA GLU A 39 13.35 -0.22 21.26
C GLU A 39 14.54 -0.31 20.30
N GLU A 40 14.32 -0.73 19.05
CA GLU A 40 15.34 -0.79 18.01
C GLU A 40 15.89 0.59 17.63
N ASP A 41 15.11 1.66 17.85
CA ASP A 41 15.54 3.04 17.66
C ASP A 41 14.93 3.93 18.75
N ARG A 42 15.48 3.82 19.96
CA ARG A 42 14.99 4.48 21.18
C ARG A 42 14.71 5.99 21.06
N PRO A 43 15.57 6.79 20.40
CA PRO A 43 15.32 8.22 20.26
C PRO A 43 14.02 8.56 19.54
N PHE A 44 13.53 7.65 18.69
CA PHE A 44 12.33 7.80 17.89
C PHE A 44 11.19 6.85 18.31
N ALA A 45 11.34 6.12 19.41
CA ALA A 45 10.36 5.16 19.90
C ALA A 45 8.95 5.79 20.01
N GLY A 46 7.94 5.03 19.61
CA GLY A 46 6.55 5.48 19.53
C GLY A 46 6.23 6.38 18.34
N GLY A 47 7.23 6.78 17.55
CA GLY A 47 7.06 7.44 16.27
C GLY A 47 6.81 6.45 15.13
N SER A 48 6.63 6.96 13.92
CA SER A 48 6.38 6.15 12.71
C SER A 48 6.96 6.85 11.49
N TYR A 49 7.52 6.10 10.57
CA TYR A 49 7.71 6.61 9.20
C TYR A 49 6.41 6.52 8.43
N VAL A 50 6.15 7.52 7.60
CA VAL A 50 4.94 7.62 6.80
C VAL A 50 5.34 7.78 5.34
N ALA A 51 4.94 6.83 4.50
CA ALA A 51 5.08 6.93 3.06
C ALA A 51 3.73 7.30 2.44
N VAL A 52 3.72 8.33 1.60
CA VAL A 52 2.52 8.76 0.86
C VAL A 52 2.79 8.80 -0.63
N GLN A 53 1.85 8.31 -1.42
CA GLN A 53 1.93 8.34 -2.88
C GLN A 53 0.54 8.59 -3.47
N ARG A 54 0.45 9.47 -4.45
CA ARG A 54 -0.75 9.63 -5.24
C ARG A 54 -0.63 8.79 -6.51
N TYR A 55 -1.55 7.85 -6.68
CA TYR A 55 -1.68 7.06 -7.89
C TYR A 55 -2.83 7.57 -8.74
N VAL A 56 -2.63 7.59 -10.05
CA VAL A 56 -3.66 7.78 -11.07
C VAL A 56 -3.88 6.43 -11.75
N ASN A 57 -5.15 6.00 -11.82
CA ASN A 57 -5.52 4.72 -12.42
C ASN A 57 -6.09 4.92 -13.82
N ASP A 58 -5.63 4.12 -14.77
CA ASP A 58 -6.27 3.97 -16.09
C ASP A 58 -7.51 3.07 -15.95
N LEU A 59 -8.58 3.67 -15.42
CA LEU A 59 -9.83 2.95 -15.18
C LEU A 59 -10.53 2.55 -16.47
N GLU A 60 -10.30 3.24 -17.59
CA GLU A 60 -10.87 2.88 -18.88
C GLU A 60 -10.24 1.56 -19.36
N ARG A 61 -8.91 1.48 -19.39
CA ARG A 61 -8.20 0.27 -19.76
C ARG A 61 -8.48 -0.87 -18.78
N TRP A 62 -8.54 -0.58 -17.46
CA TRP A 62 -8.87 -1.55 -16.42
C TRP A 62 -10.24 -2.21 -16.61
N ARG A 63 -11.27 -1.43 -16.97
CA ARG A 63 -12.65 -1.93 -17.20
C ARG A 63 -12.81 -2.79 -18.45
N ARG A 64 -11.84 -2.79 -19.36
CA ARG A 64 -11.84 -3.68 -20.54
C ARG A 64 -11.42 -5.11 -20.20
N LEU A 65 -10.76 -5.30 -19.06
CA LEU A 65 -10.41 -6.62 -18.55
C LEU A 65 -11.63 -7.30 -17.92
N ASP A 66 -11.74 -8.60 -18.11
CA ASP A 66 -12.73 -9.38 -17.37
C ASP A 66 -12.33 -9.55 -15.89
N ASP A 67 -13.25 -10.00 -15.04
CA ASP A 67 -13.01 -10.17 -13.60
C ASP A 67 -11.87 -11.16 -13.32
N ARG A 68 -11.72 -12.21 -14.14
CA ARG A 68 -10.64 -13.20 -13.99
C ARG A 68 -9.27 -12.59 -14.28
N GLU A 69 -9.16 -11.79 -15.33
CA GLU A 69 -7.92 -11.08 -15.65
C GLU A 69 -7.54 -10.10 -14.54
N GLN A 70 -8.52 -9.33 -14.03
CA GLN A 70 -8.31 -8.42 -12.91
C GLN A 70 -7.89 -9.17 -11.64
N GLU A 71 -8.52 -10.30 -11.32
CA GLU A 71 -8.15 -11.17 -10.19
C GLU A 71 -6.74 -11.72 -10.31
N GLN A 72 -6.29 -12.07 -11.51
CA GLN A 72 -4.92 -12.52 -11.78
C GLN A 72 -3.89 -11.39 -11.59
N ILE A 73 -4.25 -10.15 -11.91
CA ILE A 73 -3.39 -8.98 -11.70
C ILE A 73 -3.27 -8.64 -10.21
N ILE A 74 -4.37 -8.67 -9.47
CA ILE A 74 -4.37 -8.36 -8.04
C ILE A 74 -3.85 -9.54 -7.20
N GLY A 75 -4.21 -10.78 -7.57
CA GLY A 75 -3.91 -11.99 -6.82
C GLY A 75 -5.02 -12.39 -5.83
N ARG A 76 -6.21 -11.78 -5.92
CA ARG A 76 -7.38 -12.06 -5.07
C ARG A 76 -8.65 -12.10 -5.90
N THR A 77 -9.68 -12.79 -5.38
CA THR A 77 -11.01 -12.74 -5.96
C THR A 77 -11.64 -11.36 -5.74
N LYS A 78 -12.26 -10.80 -6.77
CA LYS A 78 -12.85 -9.46 -6.73
C LYS A 78 -14.04 -9.39 -5.77
N ARG A 79 -14.90 -10.40 -5.78
CA ARG A 79 -16.11 -10.45 -4.95
C ARG A 79 -15.81 -10.63 -3.47
N GLY A 80 -15.01 -11.64 -3.13
CA GLY A 80 -14.78 -12.08 -1.75
C GLY A 80 -13.46 -11.62 -1.13
N SER A 81 -12.60 -10.97 -1.91
CA SER A 81 -11.23 -10.62 -1.50
C SER A 81 -10.42 -11.80 -0.93
N VAL A 82 -10.69 -13.02 -1.45
CA VAL A 82 -9.98 -14.24 -1.07
C VAL A 82 -8.72 -14.35 -1.93
N GLU A 83 -7.59 -14.58 -1.30
CA GLU A 83 -6.32 -14.76 -2.00
C GLU A 83 -6.38 -15.98 -2.94
N LEU A 84 -5.86 -15.83 -4.16
CA LEU A 84 -5.80 -16.93 -5.11
C LEU A 84 -4.81 -18.00 -4.64
N PRO A 85 -5.14 -19.30 -4.84
CA PRO A 85 -4.22 -20.39 -4.53
C PRO A 85 -2.87 -20.22 -5.24
N LYS A 86 -1.76 -20.57 -4.58
CA LYS A 86 -0.39 -20.45 -5.13
C LYS A 86 -0.24 -21.05 -6.53
N LYS A 87 -0.98 -22.13 -6.86
CA LYS A 87 -0.91 -22.82 -8.17
C LYS A 87 -1.40 -21.97 -9.33
N ILE A 88 -2.29 -21.00 -9.08
CA ILE A 88 -2.92 -20.19 -10.13
C ILE A 88 -2.63 -18.69 -9.97
N LYS A 89 -2.10 -18.26 -8.82
CA LYS A 89 -1.71 -16.88 -8.58
C LYS A 89 -0.40 -16.56 -9.30
N PRO A 90 -0.37 -15.61 -10.25
CA PRO A 90 0.85 -15.24 -10.94
C PRO A 90 1.90 -14.65 -10.00
N GLN A 91 3.17 -14.84 -10.31
CA GLN A 91 4.28 -14.18 -9.59
C GLN A 91 4.28 -12.66 -9.80
N THR A 92 3.67 -12.19 -10.89
CA THR A 92 3.48 -10.78 -11.24
C THR A 92 2.20 -10.17 -10.65
N ALA A 93 1.40 -10.95 -9.91
CA ALA A 93 0.24 -10.42 -9.21
C ALA A 93 0.67 -9.47 -8.10
N HIS A 94 -0.09 -8.40 -7.87
CA HIS A 94 0.20 -7.39 -6.84
C HIS A 94 0.57 -8.02 -5.49
N ILE A 95 -0.28 -8.93 -4.98
CA ILE A 95 -0.02 -9.62 -3.70
C ILE A 95 1.29 -10.41 -3.73
N SER A 96 1.62 -11.06 -4.85
CA SER A 96 2.88 -11.81 -4.97
C SER A 96 4.11 -10.89 -4.96
N ARG A 97 3.95 -9.62 -5.30
CA ARG A 97 5.06 -8.65 -5.27
C ARG A 97 5.21 -7.96 -3.92
N VAL A 98 4.12 -7.75 -3.17
CA VAL A 98 4.14 -6.97 -1.92
C VAL A 98 4.12 -7.83 -0.64
N VAL A 99 3.73 -9.09 -0.70
CA VAL A 99 3.89 -10.02 0.43
C VAL A 99 5.31 -10.58 0.38
N ILE A 100 6.12 -10.19 1.35
CA ILE A 100 7.56 -10.48 1.42
C ILE A 100 7.86 -11.12 2.77
N GLU A 101 8.44 -12.30 2.75
CA GLU A 101 9.00 -12.95 3.94
C GLU A 101 10.50 -12.68 4.00
N GLN A 102 10.96 -12.22 5.15
CA GLN A 102 12.37 -12.00 5.46
C GLN A 102 12.65 -12.52 6.87
N ASP A 103 13.70 -13.32 7.03
CA ASP A 103 14.12 -13.91 8.32
C ASP A 103 13.00 -14.68 9.05
N GLY A 104 12.10 -15.35 8.27
CA GLY A 104 10.98 -16.13 8.78
C GLY A 104 9.78 -15.32 9.25
N ALA A 105 9.75 -14.02 8.97
CA ALA A 105 8.61 -13.13 9.25
C ALA A 105 8.18 -12.36 8.01
N GLU A 106 6.89 -12.10 7.91
CA GLU A 106 6.35 -11.23 6.86
C GLU A 106 6.65 -9.76 7.17
N LEU A 107 7.20 -9.05 6.19
CA LEU A 107 7.35 -7.59 6.27
C LEU A 107 5.98 -6.93 6.20
N GLN A 108 5.63 -6.18 7.22
CA GLN A 108 4.31 -5.55 7.34
C GLN A 108 4.41 -4.04 7.39
N ILE A 109 3.46 -3.39 6.72
CA ILE A 109 3.17 -1.96 6.81
C ILE A 109 1.68 -1.78 7.15
N LEU A 110 1.33 -0.71 7.84
CA LEU A 110 -0.06 -0.36 8.11
C LEU A 110 -0.56 0.65 7.06
N ARG A 111 -1.43 0.22 6.17
CA ARG A 111 -1.98 1.06 5.09
C ARG A 111 -3.26 1.76 5.54
N GLN A 112 -3.39 3.03 5.16
CA GLN A 112 -4.56 3.87 5.39
C GLN A 112 -4.84 4.68 4.11
N SER A 113 -5.13 3.97 3.03
CA SER A 113 -5.32 4.56 1.70
C SER A 113 -6.77 4.95 1.46
N TYR A 114 -6.98 5.92 0.57
CA TYR A 114 -8.30 6.38 0.18
C TYR A 114 -8.41 6.53 -1.33
N PRO A 115 -9.52 6.12 -1.95
CA PRO A 115 -9.84 6.55 -3.30
C PRO A 115 -9.93 8.09 -3.35
N TRP A 116 -9.45 8.66 -4.44
CA TRP A 116 -9.60 10.07 -4.75
C TRP A 116 -9.99 10.22 -6.23
N GLY A 117 -10.56 11.36 -6.59
CA GLY A 117 -10.85 11.60 -7.99
C GLY A 117 -11.49 12.96 -8.24
N THR A 118 -11.30 13.38 -9.47
CA THR A 118 -11.96 14.52 -10.12
C THR A 118 -12.75 13.99 -11.31
N VAL A 119 -13.30 14.90 -12.12
CA VAL A 119 -13.95 14.54 -13.40
C VAL A 119 -12.95 14.07 -14.46
N CYS A 120 -11.65 14.37 -14.30
CA CYS A 120 -10.62 14.09 -15.29
C CYS A 120 -9.71 12.92 -14.88
N GLU A 121 -9.39 12.81 -13.61
CA GLU A 121 -8.45 11.84 -13.08
C GLU A 121 -8.98 11.22 -11.80
N ALA A 122 -8.69 9.94 -11.59
CA ALA A 122 -9.05 9.23 -10.37
C ALA A 122 -8.03 8.14 -10.05
N GLY A 123 -7.96 7.75 -8.78
CA GLY A 123 -7.02 6.73 -8.36
C GLY A 123 -7.02 6.49 -6.86
N LEU A 124 -5.84 6.21 -6.32
CA LEU A 124 -5.63 5.92 -4.91
C LEU A 124 -4.63 6.93 -4.30
N TYR A 125 -5.01 7.54 -3.19
CA TYR A 125 -4.07 8.20 -2.31
C TYR A 125 -3.58 7.16 -1.30
N PHE A 126 -2.40 6.62 -1.58
CA PHE A 126 -1.75 5.63 -0.74
C PHE A 126 -1.09 6.32 0.44
N ALA A 127 -1.35 5.82 1.65
CA ALA A 127 -0.64 6.20 2.86
C ALA A 127 -0.29 4.93 3.64
N ALA A 128 0.96 4.80 4.05
CA ALA A 128 1.44 3.67 4.83
C ALA A 128 2.27 4.16 6.01
N TYR A 129 2.07 3.51 7.16
CA TYR A 129 2.81 3.71 8.39
C TYR A 129 3.69 2.50 8.62
N THR A 130 4.95 2.73 8.95
CA THR A 130 5.92 1.64 9.16
C THR A 130 6.99 2.06 10.18
N LYS A 131 7.51 1.09 10.90
CA LYS A 131 8.65 1.29 11.82
C LYS A 131 10.00 1.45 11.11
N SER A 132 10.12 0.98 9.83
CA SER A 132 11.28 1.19 8.96
C SER A 132 10.81 1.39 7.53
N LEU A 133 11.46 2.27 6.78
CA LEU A 133 11.21 2.47 5.35
C LEU A 133 11.70 1.29 4.50
N ASP A 134 12.61 0.46 4.99
CA ASP A 134 13.19 -0.66 4.23
C ASP A 134 12.12 -1.62 3.70
N ALA A 135 11.10 -1.92 4.53
CA ALA A 135 9.99 -2.78 4.11
C ALA A 135 9.20 -2.15 2.94
N PHE A 136 8.91 -0.85 3.03
CA PHE A 136 8.23 -0.11 1.98
C PHE A 136 9.07 -0.03 0.70
N ASP A 137 10.35 0.30 0.82
CA ASP A 137 11.27 0.43 -0.31
C ASP A 137 11.45 -0.91 -1.04
N LEU A 138 11.56 -2.01 -0.30
CA LEU A 138 11.64 -3.35 -0.91
C LEU A 138 10.34 -3.74 -1.61
N MET A 139 9.16 -3.46 -1.02
CA MET A 139 7.88 -3.68 -1.68
C MET A 139 7.79 -2.87 -2.99
N LEU A 140 8.16 -1.59 -2.95
CA LEU A 140 8.15 -0.72 -4.12
C LEU A 140 9.13 -1.20 -5.19
N ALA A 141 10.35 -1.59 -4.81
CA ALA A 141 11.35 -2.14 -5.73
C ALA A 141 10.84 -3.40 -6.45
N ARG A 142 10.16 -4.30 -5.74
CA ARG A 142 9.54 -5.49 -6.34
C ARG A 142 8.37 -5.13 -7.25
N MET A 143 7.55 -4.15 -6.87
CA MET A 143 6.45 -3.66 -7.74
C MET A 143 7.00 -3.09 -9.04
N MET A 144 8.06 -2.30 -8.97
CA MET A 144 8.68 -1.65 -10.12
C MET A 144 9.61 -2.56 -10.93
N GLY A 145 9.88 -3.80 -10.47
CA GLY A 145 10.72 -4.76 -11.17
C GLY A 145 12.22 -4.43 -11.12
N THR A 146 12.67 -3.69 -10.10
CA THR A 146 14.08 -3.28 -9.96
C THR A 146 14.90 -4.24 -9.10
N THR A 147 14.33 -5.35 -8.65
CA THR A 147 15.01 -6.36 -7.81
C THR A 147 15.84 -7.38 -8.60
N GLY A 148 15.88 -7.30 -9.92
CA GLY A 148 16.71 -8.16 -10.78
C GLY A 148 16.12 -9.54 -11.06
N ASP A 149 14.91 -9.84 -10.58
CA ASP A 149 14.19 -11.10 -10.84
C ASP A 149 13.44 -11.13 -12.19
N GLY A 150 13.50 -10.04 -12.96
CA GLY A 150 12.83 -9.88 -14.25
C GLY A 150 11.30 -9.76 -14.17
N LEU A 151 10.75 -9.58 -12.97
CA LEU A 151 9.30 -9.50 -12.73
C LEU A 151 8.92 -8.11 -12.21
N HIS A 152 7.77 -7.61 -12.64
CA HIS A 152 7.14 -6.42 -12.08
C HIS A 152 5.70 -6.71 -11.67
N ASP A 153 5.10 -5.80 -10.93
CA ASP A 153 3.69 -5.85 -10.55
C ASP A 153 2.82 -5.40 -11.73
N ARG A 154 2.00 -6.30 -12.24
CA ARG A 154 1.11 -5.99 -13.37
C ARG A 154 0.08 -4.90 -13.07
N LEU A 155 -0.21 -4.62 -11.80
CA LEU A 155 -1.07 -3.48 -11.43
C LEU A 155 -0.45 -2.16 -11.90
N MET A 156 0.88 -2.06 -11.97
CA MET A 156 1.59 -0.87 -12.45
C MET A 156 1.38 -0.58 -13.95
N GLU A 157 0.82 -1.52 -14.70
CA GLU A 157 0.39 -1.31 -16.08
C GLU A 157 -0.89 -0.45 -16.17
N PHE A 158 -1.63 -0.33 -15.07
CA PHE A 158 -2.92 0.36 -14.95
C PHE A 158 -2.92 1.47 -13.89
N SER A 159 -1.86 1.58 -13.11
CA SER A 159 -1.75 2.53 -12.01
C SER A 159 -0.38 3.19 -12.04
N ARG A 160 -0.34 4.52 -12.03
CA ARG A 160 0.90 5.30 -12.13
C ARG A 160 1.03 6.23 -10.92
N ALA A 161 2.11 6.10 -10.17
CA ALA A 161 2.45 7.07 -9.12
C ALA A 161 2.82 8.41 -9.76
N VAL A 162 2.16 9.49 -9.35
CA VAL A 162 2.40 10.85 -9.84
C VAL A 162 3.07 11.74 -8.80
N THR A 163 2.96 11.38 -7.52
CA THR A 163 3.72 11.99 -6.43
C THR A 163 4.18 10.91 -5.45
N GLY A 164 5.22 11.20 -4.70
CA GLY A 164 5.69 10.36 -3.61
C GLY A 164 6.48 11.20 -2.61
N ALA A 165 6.28 10.94 -1.33
CA ALA A 165 7.02 11.56 -0.25
C ALA A 165 7.05 10.65 0.98
N THR A 166 8.10 10.78 1.76
CA THR A 166 8.23 10.13 3.06
C THR A 166 8.34 11.18 4.16
N PHE A 167 7.74 10.88 5.31
CA PHE A 167 7.71 11.75 6.47
C PHE A 167 8.04 10.95 7.72
N PHE A 168 8.46 11.62 8.76
CA PHE A 168 8.53 11.09 10.11
C PHE A 168 7.39 11.69 10.95
N MET A 169 6.60 10.84 11.59
CA MET A 169 5.57 11.22 12.55
C MET A 169 6.12 10.94 13.96
N PRO A 170 6.42 11.97 14.76
CA PRO A 170 6.93 11.77 16.11
C PRO A 170 5.87 11.18 17.03
N SER A 171 6.31 10.58 18.13
CA SER A 171 5.42 10.07 19.17
C SER A 171 4.62 11.21 19.83
N LEU A 172 3.47 10.88 20.44
CA LEU A 172 2.69 11.85 21.20
C LEU A 172 3.50 12.45 22.37
N GLU A 173 4.38 11.67 22.97
CA GLU A 173 5.26 12.12 24.04
C GLU A 173 6.25 13.17 23.53
N SER A 174 6.91 12.90 22.38
CA SER A 174 7.81 13.85 21.73
C SER A 174 7.10 15.16 21.36
N ILE A 175 5.89 15.09 20.82
CA ILE A 175 5.09 16.29 20.49
C ILE A 175 4.73 17.07 21.75
N SER A 176 4.41 16.38 22.85
CA SER A 176 4.02 17.01 24.10
C SER A 176 5.21 17.73 24.74
N SER A 177 6.43 17.21 24.62
CA SER A 177 7.64 17.86 25.16
C SER A 177 8.03 19.16 24.43
N LEU A 178 7.61 19.33 23.17
CA LEU A 178 7.85 20.56 22.41
C LEU A 178 6.95 21.74 22.82
N LYS A 179 5.93 21.50 23.67
CA LYS A 179 5.01 22.54 24.15
C LYS A 179 5.44 23.19 25.47
N GLN A 180 6.56 22.76 26.02
CA GLN A 180 7.20 23.34 27.23
C GLN A 180 8.36 24.23 26.83
#